data_35aa5112e197d98ff212d482cc452beb
#
_entry.id   35aa5112e197d98ff212d482cc452beb
#
_cell.length_a   1.000
_cell.length_b   1.000
_cell.length_c   1.000
_cell.angle_alpha   90.00
_cell.angle_beta   90.00
_cell.angle_gamma   90.00
#
_symmetry.space_group_name_H-M   'P 1'
#
loop_
_entity.id
_entity.type
_entity.pdbx_description
1 polymer ?
#
loop_
_entity_poly.entity_id
_entity_poly.type
_entity_poly.pdbx_seq_one_letter_code
_entity_poly.pdbx_strand_id
1 'polypeptide(L)'
;MSQITEIGPDIFKTATFIPEIDLEFNQFLVRDEEPLLYHTGMKGIFQVIQESVATLVDPTTIRWIGFSHFEADECGALREWQKIAPEATAMCSFVSKVVSVDDVVAERPAKALKDGDIIVTGKSRFRFLQTPHVPHAWDAGHLFEENSATLLCSDLFHQNGDVEPITESEIVSRFKETLIECQQGPFANYLPFTSKTEQMLKRLADLEPKTIATMHGSTYVGDGKTAINELSQVLKDVLT
;
A
#
# COMPACT_ATOMS: atom_id res chain seq x y z
N MET A 1 16.17 8.81 9.69
CA MET A 1 15.00 8.11 10.29
C MET A 1 13.79 8.47 9.46
N SER A 2 12.92 7.50 9.20
CA SER A 2 11.63 7.78 8.56
C SER A 2 10.76 8.67 9.47
N GLN A 3 9.88 9.45 8.88
CA GLN A 3 8.84 10.14 9.62
C GLN A 3 7.76 9.13 10.03
N ILE A 4 7.29 9.20 11.29
CA ILE A 4 6.25 8.30 11.79
C ILE A 4 5.00 9.14 12.09
N THR A 5 3.86 8.71 11.58
CA THR A 5 2.57 9.40 11.76
C THR A 5 1.46 8.38 11.99
N GLU A 6 0.67 8.53 13.03
CA GLU A 6 -0.55 7.74 13.23
C GLU A 6 -1.65 8.27 12.29
N ILE A 7 -2.17 7.39 11.43
CA ILE A 7 -3.17 7.72 10.39
C ILE A 7 -4.56 7.14 10.68
N GLY A 8 -4.66 6.34 11.70
CA GLY A 8 -5.87 5.70 12.20
C GLY A 8 -5.58 5.01 13.52
N PRO A 9 -6.59 4.52 14.25
CA PRO A 9 -6.37 3.87 15.55
C PRO A 9 -5.35 2.73 15.46
N ASP A 10 -4.18 2.91 16.10
CA ASP A 10 -3.06 1.96 16.09
C ASP A 10 -2.53 1.61 14.67
N ILE A 11 -2.79 2.44 13.65
CA ILE A 11 -2.24 2.34 12.29
C ILE A 11 -1.24 3.46 12.07
N PHE A 12 0.03 3.12 11.88
CA PHE A 12 1.14 4.07 11.74
C PHE A 12 1.72 4.00 10.32
N LYS A 13 1.84 5.17 9.67
CA LYS A 13 2.63 5.37 8.47
C LYS A 13 4.09 5.62 8.87
N THR A 14 5.03 4.89 8.28
CA THR A 14 6.45 5.21 8.29
C THR A 14 6.83 5.68 6.89
N ALA A 15 7.28 6.92 6.77
CA ALA A 15 7.56 7.57 5.49
C ALA A 15 9.07 7.83 5.34
N THR A 16 9.64 7.38 4.23
CA THR A 16 11.06 7.60 3.87
C THR A 16 11.13 8.37 2.55
N PHE A 17 11.49 9.65 2.60
CA PHE A 17 11.71 10.44 1.40
C PHE A 17 13.11 10.22 0.83
N ILE A 18 13.23 10.03 -0.49
CA ILE A 18 14.48 9.86 -1.23
C ILE A 18 14.63 11.03 -2.20
N PRO A 19 15.43 12.06 -1.84
CA PRO A 19 15.53 13.30 -2.63
C PRO A 19 16.04 13.10 -4.07
N GLU A 20 16.86 12.07 -4.29
CA GLU A 20 17.49 11.80 -5.60
C GLU A 20 16.46 11.43 -6.68
N ILE A 21 15.30 10.95 -6.27
CA ILE A 21 14.20 10.56 -7.17
C ILE A 21 12.90 11.28 -6.86
N ASP A 22 12.96 12.26 -5.94
CA ASP A 22 11.83 13.09 -5.51
C ASP A 22 10.59 12.29 -5.09
N LEU A 23 10.79 11.19 -4.33
CA LEU A 23 9.72 10.25 -3.99
C LEU A 23 9.77 9.82 -2.53
N GLU A 24 8.60 9.80 -1.89
CA GLU A 24 8.36 9.24 -0.56
C GLU A 24 7.88 7.79 -0.67
N PHE A 25 8.42 6.92 0.20
CA PHE A 25 8.03 5.51 0.32
C PHE A 25 7.39 5.26 1.67
N ASN A 26 6.15 4.81 1.66
CA ASN A 26 5.33 4.58 2.85
C ASN A 26 5.18 3.09 3.17
N GLN A 27 5.41 2.74 4.42
CA GLN A 27 5.04 1.45 4.98
C GLN A 27 4.03 1.69 6.10
N PHE A 28 3.16 0.73 6.33
CA PHE A 28 2.13 0.85 7.36
C PHE A 28 2.29 -0.26 8.39
N LEU A 29 2.39 0.15 9.67
CA LEU A 29 2.42 -0.76 10.80
C LEU A 29 1.09 -0.68 11.54
N VAL A 30 0.44 -1.82 11.71
CA VAL A 30 -0.70 -1.99 12.60
C VAL A 30 -0.20 -2.57 13.91
N ARG A 31 -0.31 -1.78 14.99
CA ARG A 31 0.06 -2.16 16.33
C ARG A 31 -1.11 -2.83 17.03
N ASP A 32 -1.12 -4.17 17.05
CA ASP A 32 -2.20 -4.97 17.60
C ASP A 32 -1.64 -6.23 18.29
N GLU A 33 -2.49 -7.15 18.73
CA GLU A 33 -2.09 -8.42 19.34
C GLU A 33 -1.21 -9.26 18.42
N GLU A 34 -1.55 -9.28 17.12
CA GLU A 34 -0.76 -9.84 16.02
C GLU A 34 -0.30 -8.73 15.08
N PRO A 35 0.83 -8.04 15.31
CA PRO A 35 1.23 -6.89 14.51
C PRO A 35 1.34 -7.21 13.02
N LEU A 36 0.79 -6.31 12.19
CA LEU A 36 0.84 -6.38 10.74
C LEU A 36 1.73 -5.27 10.18
N LEU A 37 2.70 -5.65 9.35
CA LEU A 37 3.44 -4.72 8.47
C LEU A 37 2.86 -4.82 7.06
N TYR A 38 2.45 -3.70 6.50
CA TYR A 38 1.97 -3.61 5.11
C TYR A 38 2.93 -2.75 4.29
N HIS A 39 3.44 -3.33 3.19
CA HIS A 39 4.61 -2.94 2.42
C HIS A 39 5.92 -3.12 3.22
N THR A 40 6.88 -3.80 2.61
CA THR A 40 8.16 -4.12 3.26
C THR A 40 9.23 -3.07 3.01
N GLY A 41 9.03 -2.25 1.98
CA GLY A 41 10.04 -1.36 1.44
C GLY A 41 11.09 -2.08 0.59
N MET A 42 11.90 -1.29 -0.11
CA MET A 42 13.07 -1.78 -0.84
C MET A 42 14.17 -2.24 0.12
N LYS A 43 15.00 -3.19 -0.31
CA LYS A 43 16.19 -3.64 0.46
C LYS A 43 17.14 -2.51 0.82
N GLY A 44 17.29 -1.53 -0.05
CA GLY A 44 18.21 -0.40 0.17
C GLY A 44 17.84 0.49 1.35
N ILE A 45 16.57 0.54 1.73
CA ILE A 45 16.05 1.34 2.86
C ILE A 45 15.56 0.49 4.03
N PHE A 46 15.77 -0.84 3.97
CA PHE A 46 15.28 -1.78 4.98
C PHE A 46 15.67 -1.38 6.41
N GLN A 47 16.95 -1.05 6.63
CA GLN A 47 17.44 -0.70 7.97
C GLN A 47 16.70 0.52 8.54
N VAL A 48 16.47 1.55 7.72
CA VAL A 48 15.78 2.78 8.15
C VAL A 48 14.33 2.47 8.55
N ILE A 49 13.65 1.61 7.78
CA ILE A 49 12.28 1.18 8.07
C ILE A 49 12.25 0.34 9.34
N GLN A 50 13.16 -0.62 9.48
CA GLN A 50 13.28 -1.48 10.66
C GLN A 50 13.48 -0.66 11.94
N GLU A 51 14.38 0.32 11.92
CA GLU A 51 14.64 1.21 13.05
C GLU A 51 13.37 2.01 13.43
N SER A 52 12.61 2.46 12.43
CA SER A 52 11.34 3.18 12.66
C SER A 52 10.27 2.26 13.26
N VAL A 53 10.08 1.07 12.70
CA VAL A 53 9.15 0.06 13.22
C VAL A 53 9.52 -0.35 14.65
N ALA A 54 10.82 -0.47 14.96
CA ALA A 54 11.31 -0.82 16.29
C ALA A 54 10.97 0.22 17.39
N THR A 55 10.63 1.44 17.01
CA THR A 55 10.12 2.45 17.97
C THR A 55 8.67 2.23 18.36
N LEU A 56 7.91 1.45 17.59
CA LEU A 56 6.48 1.23 17.75
C LEU A 56 6.16 -0.16 18.33
N VAL A 57 6.88 -1.18 17.86
CA VAL A 57 6.76 -2.57 18.32
C VAL A 57 8.14 -3.24 18.27
N ASP A 58 8.32 -4.36 18.98
CA ASP A 58 9.48 -5.24 18.76
C ASP A 58 9.33 -5.89 17.36
N PRO A 59 10.24 -5.64 16.38
CA PRO A 59 10.13 -6.20 15.05
C PRO A 59 10.05 -7.74 15.01
N THR A 60 10.58 -8.42 16.02
CA THR A 60 10.51 -9.89 16.11
C THR A 60 9.09 -10.41 16.35
N THR A 61 8.19 -9.55 16.83
CA THR A 61 6.79 -9.90 17.14
C THR A 61 5.84 -9.73 15.96
N ILE A 62 6.31 -9.17 14.81
CA ILE A 62 5.48 -9.05 13.60
C ILE A 62 4.93 -10.43 13.24
N ARG A 63 3.61 -10.52 13.11
CA ARG A 63 2.89 -11.76 12.83
C ARG A 63 2.45 -11.84 11.36
N TRP A 64 2.10 -10.71 10.76
CA TRP A 64 1.62 -10.62 9.39
C TRP A 64 2.46 -9.63 8.59
N ILE A 65 2.80 -10.00 7.34
CA ILE A 65 3.45 -9.10 6.39
C ILE A 65 2.62 -9.13 5.10
N GLY A 66 2.00 -8.00 4.76
CA GLY A 66 1.19 -7.85 3.56
C GLY A 66 1.79 -6.86 2.58
N PHE A 67 1.39 -6.95 1.33
CA PHE A 67 1.70 -5.99 0.27
C PHE A 67 0.66 -6.09 -0.84
N SER A 68 0.55 -5.07 -1.68
CA SER A 68 -0.49 -5.00 -2.69
C SER A 68 -0.17 -5.84 -3.93
N HIS A 69 1.04 -5.72 -4.47
CA HIS A 69 1.51 -6.42 -5.66
C HIS A 69 3.02 -6.67 -5.61
N PHE A 70 3.55 -7.39 -6.59
CA PHE A 70 4.96 -7.73 -6.63
C PHE A 70 5.79 -6.60 -7.26
N GLU A 71 6.33 -5.74 -6.40
CA GLU A 71 7.28 -4.68 -6.77
C GLU A 71 8.33 -4.50 -5.67
N ALA A 72 9.46 -3.84 -5.99
CA ALA A 72 10.58 -3.75 -5.07
C ALA A 72 10.29 -2.96 -3.79
N ASP A 73 9.54 -1.88 -3.88
CA ASP A 73 9.14 -1.05 -2.74
C ASP A 73 8.00 -1.67 -1.93
N GLU A 74 7.18 -2.48 -2.57
CA GLU A 74 6.08 -3.21 -1.94
C GLU A 74 6.58 -4.42 -1.12
N CYS A 75 7.40 -5.27 -1.74
CA CYS A 75 7.80 -6.55 -1.12
C CYS A 75 9.29 -6.89 -1.22
N GLY A 76 10.14 -5.96 -1.67
CA GLY A 76 11.57 -6.24 -1.91
C GLY A 76 12.36 -6.65 -0.68
N ALA A 77 12.01 -6.14 0.51
CA ALA A 77 12.65 -6.51 1.78
C ALA A 77 11.91 -7.63 2.55
N LEU A 78 10.99 -8.37 1.91
CA LEU A 78 10.20 -9.42 2.57
C LEU A 78 11.09 -10.47 3.26
N ARG A 79 12.16 -10.92 2.59
CA ARG A 79 13.09 -11.92 3.15
C ARG A 79 13.79 -11.42 4.40
N GLU A 80 14.20 -10.16 4.39
CA GLU A 80 14.85 -9.49 5.51
C GLU A 80 13.92 -9.43 6.72
N TRP A 81 12.67 -9.03 6.51
CA TRP A 81 11.65 -9.03 7.56
C TRP A 81 11.34 -10.43 8.10
N GLN A 82 11.20 -11.43 7.23
CA GLN A 82 10.96 -12.80 7.66
C GLN A 82 12.13 -13.41 8.45
N LYS A 83 13.37 -12.94 8.26
CA LYS A 83 14.53 -13.38 9.05
C LYS A 83 14.49 -12.84 10.47
N ILE A 84 14.08 -11.58 10.66
CA ILE A 84 14.00 -10.97 12.00
C ILE A 84 12.71 -11.33 12.75
N ALA A 85 11.64 -11.63 12.01
CA ALA A 85 10.34 -12.04 12.54
C ALA A 85 10.06 -13.51 12.14
N PRO A 86 10.55 -14.50 12.90
CA PRO A 86 10.50 -15.92 12.50
C PRO A 86 9.07 -16.46 12.40
N GLU A 87 8.13 -15.89 13.17
CA GLU A 87 6.72 -16.27 13.15
C GLU A 87 5.88 -15.48 12.12
N ALA A 88 6.49 -14.52 11.44
CA ALA A 88 5.78 -13.71 10.47
C ALA A 88 5.35 -14.54 9.24
N THR A 89 4.08 -14.46 8.90
CA THR A 89 3.49 -15.04 7.71
C THR A 89 3.30 -13.94 6.66
N ALA A 90 3.96 -14.08 5.50
CA ALA A 90 3.68 -13.22 4.35
C ALA A 90 2.29 -13.53 3.79
N MET A 91 1.57 -12.54 3.29
CA MET A 91 0.26 -12.71 2.67
C MET A 91 0.10 -11.81 1.45
N CYS A 92 -0.40 -12.36 0.38
CA CYS A 92 -0.59 -11.68 -0.90
C CYS A 92 -1.64 -12.42 -1.76
N SER A 93 -1.94 -11.90 -2.95
CA SER A 93 -2.83 -12.62 -3.88
C SER A 93 -2.26 -13.99 -4.26
N PHE A 94 -3.14 -14.90 -4.71
CA PHE A 94 -2.69 -16.20 -5.21
C PHE A 94 -1.71 -16.06 -6.39
N VAL A 95 -1.96 -15.10 -7.27
CA VAL A 95 -1.10 -14.85 -8.45
C VAL A 95 0.28 -14.40 -7.99
N SER A 96 0.35 -13.41 -7.12
CA SER A 96 1.61 -12.91 -6.54
C SER A 96 2.44 -14.04 -5.93
N LYS A 97 1.79 -14.86 -5.07
CA LYS A 97 2.42 -16.02 -4.42
C LYS A 97 3.08 -16.96 -5.40
N VAL A 98 2.31 -17.50 -6.36
CA VAL A 98 2.77 -18.63 -7.20
C VAL A 98 3.68 -18.20 -8.35
N VAL A 99 3.58 -16.94 -8.79
CA VAL A 99 4.34 -16.46 -9.95
C VAL A 99 5.67 -15.85 -9.54
N SER A 100 5.72 -15.23 -8.35
CA SER A 100 6.89 -14.43 -7.99
C SER A 100 7.34 -14.59 -6.54
N VAL A 101 6.45 -14.42 -5.58
CA VAL A 101 6.82 -14.20 -4.17
C VAL A 101 7.55 -15.36 -3.56
N ASP A 102 7.00 -16.57 -3.67
CA ASP A 102 7.57 -17.77 -3.03
C ASP A 102 8.96 -18.13 -3.58
N ASP A 103 9.22 -17.81 -4.85
CA ASP A 103 10.50 -18.14 -5.49
C ASP A 103 11.54 -17.00 -5.37
N VAL A 104 11.11 -15.74 -5.50
CA VAL A 104 12.03 -14.61 -5.67
C VAL A 104 12.38 -13.92 -4.34
N VAL A 105 11.39 -13.59 -3.51
CA VAL A 105 11.59 -12.71 -2.35
C VAL A 105 11.31 -13.33 -1.00
N ALA A 106 10.48 -14.35 -0.90
CA ALA A 106 10.14 -14.95 0.37
C ALA A 106 11.25 -15.86 0.93
N GLU A 107 11.45 -15.85 2.24
CA GLU A 107 12.25 -16.84 2.98
C GLU A 107 11.40 -18.09 3.30
N ARG A 108 10.11 -17.89 3.53
CA ARG A 108 9.10 -18.92 3.78
C ARG A 108 7.86 -18.65 2.91
N PRO A 109 7.16 -19.71 2.44
CA PRO A 109 6.02 -19.56 1.55
C PRO A 109 4.94 -18.61 2.10
N ALA A 110 4.42 -17.74 1.24
CA ALA A 110 3.35 -16.82 1.58
C ALA A 110 1.99 -17.54 1.71
N LYS A 111 1.08 -16.96 2.48
CA LYS A 111 -0.35 -17.31 2.49
C LYS A 111 -1.04 -16.61 1.32
N ALA A 112 -1.64 -17.41 0.44
CA ALA A 112 -2.49 -16.85 -0.63
C ALA A 112 -3.82 -16.38 -0.06
N LEU A 113 -4.21 -15.15 -0.41
CA LEU A 113 -5.51 -14.56 -0.08
C LEU A 113 -6.43 -14.63 -1.29
N LYS A 114 -7.72 -14.82 -1.01
CA LYS A 114 -8.82 -14.74 -1.98
C LYS A 114 -9.56 -13.42 -1.77
N ASP A 115 -10.24 -12.98 -2.83
CA ASP A 115 -11.12 -11.80 -2.73
C ASP A 115 -12.14 -11.96 -1.60
N GLY A 116 -12.19 -10.98 -0.70
CA GLY A 116 -13.03 -10.98 0.48
C GLY A 116 -12.48 -11.71 1.71
N ASP A 117 -11.31 -12.35 1.64
CA ASP A 117 -10.69 -12.96 2.82
C ASP A 117 -10.46 -11.93 3.92
N ILE A 118 -10.66 -12.36 5.17
CA ILE A 118 -10.50 -11.52 6.34
C ILE A 118 -9.26 -11.94 7.13
N ILE A 119 -8.48 -10.95 7.49
CA ILE A 119 -7.35 -11.06 8.42
C ILE A 119 -7.73 -10.33 9.71
N VAL A 120 -7.67 -11.01 10.84
CA VAL A 120 -7.89 -10.41 12.15
C VAL A 120 -6.56 -10.37 12.88
N THR A 121 -6.18 -9.20 13.37
CA THR A 121 -4.88 -8.98 14.03
C THR A 121 -5.03 -8.84 15.57
N GLY A 122 -6.26 -8.92 16.05
CA GLY A 122 -6.70 -8.70 17.42
C GLY A 122 -7.96 -7.86 17.41
N LYS A 123 -7.81 -6.55 17.56
CA LYS A 123 -8.92 -5.59 17.49
C LYS A 123 -9.27 -5.22 16.04
N SER A 124 -8.25 -5.16 15.17
CA SER A 124 -8.40 -4.73 13.79
C SER A 124 -8.81 -5.88 12.88
N ARG A 125 -9.57 -5.54 11.84
CA ARG A 125 -10.16 -6.48 10.91
C ARG A 125 -9.96 -6.01 9.47
N PHE A 126 -9.09 -6.67 8.74
CA PHE A 126 -8.72 -6.33 7.38
C PHE A 126 -9.41 -7.24 6.37
N ARG A 127 -10.09 -6.65 5.40
CA ARG A 127 -10.61 -7.35 4.22
C ARG A 127 -9.63 -7.22 3.07
N PHE A 128 -9.24 -8.34 2.47
CA PHE A 128 -8.48 -8.34 1.24
C PHE A 128 -9.41 -8.15 0.02
N LEU A 129 -9.03 -7.24 -0.86
CA LEU A 129 -9.74 -6.89 -2.08
C LEU A 129 -8.84 -7.17 -3.27
N GLN A 130 -9.19 -8.18 -4.07
CA GLN A 130 -8.44 -8.46 -5.28
C GLN A 130 -8.83 -7.47 -6.37
N THR A 131 -7.85 -6.72 -6.90
CA THR A 131 -8.05 -5.63 -7.86
C THR A 131 -7.04 -5.70 -9.00
N PRO A 132 -7.06 -6.76 -9.84
CA PRO A 132 -6.08 -6.90 -10.92
C PRO A 132 -6.00 -5.66 -11.80
N HIS A 133 -4.77 -5.18 -12.01
CA HIS A 133 -4.43 -3.95 -12.75
C HIS A 133 -4.94 -2.64 -12.13
N VAL A 134 -5.27 -2.65 -10.83
CA VAL A 134 -5.60 -1.44 -10.08
C VAL A 134 -4.82 -1.46 -8.76
N PRO A 135 -3.81 -0.57 -8.58
CA PRO A 135 -3.37 0.50 -9.49
C PRO A 135 -2.76 -0.01 -10.78
N HIS A 136 -1.89 -0.99 -10.73
CA HIS A 136 -1.26 -1.70 -11.85
C HIS A 136 -0.93 -3.15 -11.44
N ALA A 137 -0.19 -3.90 -12.24
CA ALA A 137 0.13 -5.31 -12.02
C ALA A 137 -1.10 -6.24 -11.91
N TRP A 138 -1.02 -7.41 -12.53
CA TRP A 138 -2.12 -8.36 -12.61
C TRP A 138 -2.42 -9.09 -11.30
N ASP A 139 -1.49 -9.06 -10.37
CA ASP A 139 -1.55 -9.66 -9.04
C ASP A 139 -2.00 -8.70 -7.94
N ALA A 140 -2.36 -7.46 -8.29
CA ALA A 140 -2.70 -6.41 -7.35
C ALA A 140 -3.93 -6.72 -6.47
N GLY A 141 -3.85 -6.26 -5.23
CA GLY A 141 -4.93 -6.27 -4.26
C GLY A 141 -4.66 -5.28 -3.12
N HIS A 142 -5.70 -4.91 -2.41
CA HIS A 142 -5.64 -3.94 -1.32
C HIS A 142 -6.14 -4.53 -0.01
N LEU A 143 -5.76 -3.92 1.10
CA LEU A 143 -6.35 -4.18 2.40
C LEU A 143 -7.25 -3.01 2.83
N PHE A 144 -8.42 -3.35 3.33
CA PHE A 144 -9.35 -2.41 3.92
C PHE A 144 -9.59 -2.76 5.40
N GLU A 145 -9.22 -1.85 6.30
CA GLU A 145 -9.52 -1.99 7.72
C GLU A 145 -10.96 -1.55 7.99
N GLU A 146 -11.78 -2.50 8.45
CA GLU A 146 -13.24 -2.33 8.51
C GLU A 146 -13.72 -1.43 9.64
N ASN A 147 -12.98 -1.34 10.76
CA ASN A 147 -13.44 -0.58 11.95
C ASN A 147 -13.22 0.93 11.78
N SER A 148 -12.07 1.33 11.24
CA SER A 148 -11.70 2.74 11.00
C SER A 148 -12.05 3.21 9.59
N ALA A 149 -12.47 2.29 8.72
CA ALA A 149 -12.67 2.52 7.28
C ALA A 149 -11.39 3.06 6.61
N THR A 150 -10.24 2.42 6.88
CA THR A 150 -8.94 2.76 6.30
C THR A 150 -8.62 1.85 5.12
N LEU A 151 -8.43 2.42 3.94
CA LEU A 151 -7.99 1.71 2.73
C LEU A 151 -6.48 1.87 2.57
N LEU A 152 -5.73 0.76 2.62
CA LEU A 152 -4.32 0.70 2.24
C LEU A 152 -4.27 0.48 0.73
N CYS A 153 -4.05 1.56 -0.04
CA CYS A 153 -4.38 1.61 -1.47
C CYS A 153 -3.18 1.59 -2.42
N SER A 154 -1.97 1.27 -1.91
CA SER A 154 -0.76 1.19 -2.75
C SER A 154 -0.54 2.47 -3.56
N ASP A 155 -0.22 2.38 -4.85
CA ASP A 155 0.11 3.50 -5.72
C ASP A 155 -1.10 4.31 -6.22
N LEU A 156 -2.32 3.96 -5.81
CA LEU A 156 -3.44 4.86 -6.06
C LEU A 156 -3.19 6.17 -5.32
N PHE A 157 -3.46 7.29 -5.99
CA PHE A 157 -3.19 8.64 -5.49
C PHE A 157 -1.70 8.95 -5.27
N HIS A 158 -0.81 8.32 -6.02
CA HIS A 158 0.63 8.59 -6.02
C HIS A 158 0.93 10.09 -6.15
N GLN A 159 1.80 10.60 -5.28
CA GLN A 159 2.26 11.99 -5.26
C GLN A 159 3.79 12.00 -5.19
N ASN A 160 4.43 12.83 -6.02
CA ASN A 160 5.87 13.10 -5.93
C ASN A 160 6.16 14.13 -4.83
N GLY A 161 7.41 14.24 -4.42
CA GLY A 161 7.90 15.24 -3.49
C GLY A 161 7.88 14.84 -2.02
N ASP A 162 8.44 15.72 -1.19
CA ASP A 162 8.39 15.66 0.27
C ASP A 162 7.13 16.43 0.72
N VAL A 163 6.05 15.70 0.96
CA VAL A 163 4.73 16.26 1.25
C VAL A 163 4.34 16.06 2.71
N GLU A 164 3.30 16.78 3.16
CA GLU A 164 2.75 16.60 4.51
C GLU A 164 2.27 15.14 4.72
N PRO A 165 2.42 14.58 5.92
CA PRO A 165 2.08 13.17 6.17
C PRO A 165 0.59 12.85 5.99
N ILE A 166 -0.29 13.82 6.27
CA ILE A 166 -1.75 13.71 6.15
C ILE A 166 -2.28 14.96 5.45
N THR A 167 -3.23 14.76 4.53
CA THR A 167 -3.99 15.84 3.89
C THR A 167 -5.49 15.60 3.96
N GLU A 168 -6.28 16.67 3.99
CA GLU A 168 -7.75 16.62 3.90
C GLU A 168 -8.27 17.18 2.56
N SER A 169 -7.36 17.53 1.66
CA SER A 169 -7.70 18.18 0.39
C SER A 169 -6.73 17.82 -0.72
N GLU A 170 -7.09 18.13 -1.97
CA GLU A 170 -6.24 18.14 -3.16
C GLU A 170 -5.58 16.81 -3.57
N ILE A 171 -5.92 15.69 -2.92
CA ILE A 171 -5.30 14.38 -3.21
C ILE A 171 -5.47 13.98 -4.69
N VAL A 172 -6.61 14.27 -5.29
CA VAL A 172 -6.92 13.92 -6.69
C VAL A 172 -6.17 14.83 -7.66
N SER A 173 -6.09 16.14 -7.38
CA SER A 173 -5.37 17.08 -8.24
C SER A 173 -3.86 16.81 -8.24
N ARG A 174 -3.27 16.54 -7.08
CA ARG A 174 -1.86 16.15 -6.94
C ARG A 174 -1.56 14.87 -7.71
N PHE A 175 -2.41 13.86 -7.55
CA PHE A 175 -2.28 12.62 -8.33
C PHE A 175 -2.36 12.88 -9.83
N LYS A 176 -3.30 13.72 -10.30
CA LYS A 176 -3.44 14.05 -11.72
C LYS A 176 -2.18 14.71 -12.28
N GLU A 177 -1.59 15.63 -11.53
CA GLU A 177 -0.33 16.29 -11.91
C GLU A 177 0.80 15.27 -12.06
N THR A 178 1.00 14.42 -11.03
CA THR A 178 1.98 13.33 -11.05
C THR A 178 1.75 12.36 -12.22
N LEU A 179 0.50 11.96 -12.49
CA LEU A 179 0.18 11.07 -13.59
C LEU A 179 0.53 11.68 -14.96
N ILE A 180 0.24 12.97 -15.15
CA ILE A 180 0.57 13.69 -16.40
C ILE A 180 2.10 13.76 -16.57
N GLU A 181 2.85 14.04 -15.51
CA GLU A 181 4.33 14.03 -15.53
C GLU A 181 4.87 12.66 -15.90
N CYS A 182 4.36 11.60 -15.28
CA CYS A 182 4.76 10.22 -15.57
C CYS A 182 4.55 9.86 -17.05
N GLN A 183 3.45 10.31 -17.68
CA GLN A 183 3.18 10.06 -19.10
C GLN A 183 4.21 10.71 -20.04
N GLN A 184 4.96 11.70 -19.57
CA GLN A 184 6.01 12.38 -20.35
C GLN A 184 7.40 11.77 -20.13
N GLY A 185 7.54 10.81 -19.20
CA GLY A 185 8.80 10.25 -18.75
C GLY A 185 8.94 8.75 -19.01
N PRO A 186 9.96 8.14 -18.40
CA PRO A 186 10.22 6.70 -18.53
C PRO A 186 9.13 5.82 -17.90
N PHE A 187 8.29 6.39 -17.04
CA PHE A 187 7.16 5.71 -16.38
C PHE A 187 5.84 5.89 -17.15
N ALA A 188 5.87 6.32 -18.41
CA ALA A 188 4.68 6.39 -19.24
C ALA A 188 3.97 5.02 -19.28
N ASN A 189 2.65 5.02 -19.14
CA ASN A 189 1.80 3.83 -19.13
C ASN A 189 2.01 2.87 -17.95
N TYR A 190 2.62 3.31 -16.83
CA TYR A 190 2.77 2.45 -15.66
C TYR A 190 1.42 2.06 -15.04
N LEU A 191 0.40 2.94 -15.12
CA LEU A 191 -0.98 2.63 -14.76
C LEU A 191 -1.79 2.25 -16.00
N PRO A 192 -2.26 1.01 -16.12
CA PRO A 192 -3.11 0.61 -17.23
C PRO A 192 -4.58 1.00 -16.99
N PHE A 193 -5.26 1.53 -18.01
CA PHE A 193 -6.71 1.64 -17.98
C PHE A 193 -7.33 0.46 -18.76
N THR A 194 -7.94 -0.45 -18.05
CA THR A 194 -8.53 -1.67 -18.62
C THR A 194 -10.06 -1.58 -18.64
N SER A 195 -10.72 -2.49 -19.34
CA SER A 195 -12.19 -2.60 -19.34
C SER A 195 -12.80 -2.87 -17.96
N LYS A 196 -11.98 -3.16 -16.92
CA LYS A 196 -12.44 -3.43 -15.56
C LYS A 196 -12.02 -2.37 -14.55
N THR A 197 -11.19 -1.40 -14.93
CA THR A 197 -10.65 -0.39 -14.02
C THR A 197 -11.76 0.37 -13.30
N GLU A 198 -12.76 0.89 -14.02
CA GLU A 198 -13.88 1.61 -13.42
C GLU A 198 -14.67 0.73 -12.43
N GLN A 199 -14.89 -0.56 -12.75
CA GLN A 199 -15.57 -1.48 -11.86
C GLN A 199 -14.79 -1.75 -10.58
N MET A 200 -13.45 -1.90 -10.66
CA MET A 200 -12.60 -2.12 -9.49
C MET A 200 -12.57 -0.89 -8.60
N LEU A 201 -12.38 0.30 -9.17
CA LEU A 201 -12.42 1.56 -8.42
C LEU A 201 -13.78 1.79 -7.76
N LYS A 202 -14.87 1.50 -8.47
CA LYS A 202 -16.21 1.58 -7.88
C LYS A 202 -16.35 0.67 -6.65
N ARG A 203 -15.82 -0.56 -6.68
CA ARG A 203 -15.83 -1.47 -5.52
C ARG A 203 -15.07 -0.87 -4.34
N LEU A 204 -13.95 -0.21 -4.58
CA LEU A 204 -13.19 0.48 -3.52
C LEU A 204 -13.97 1.70 -2.98
N ALA A 205 -14.59 2.48 -3.86
CA ALA A 205 -15.44 3.61 -3.47
C ALA A 205 -16.67 3.19 -2.66
N ASP A 206 -17.27 2.05 -2.99
CA ASP A 206 -18.45 1.51 -2.29
C ASP A 206 -18.16 1.08 -0.82
N LEU A 207 -16.89 0.96 -0.44
CA LEU A 207 -16.46 0.76 0.96
C LEU A 207 -16.53 2.05 1.78
N GLU A 208 -16.69 3.20 1.14
CA GLU A 208 -16.75 4.53 1.76
C GLU A 208 -15.57 4.81 2.71
N PRO A 209 -14.30 4.63 2.24
CA PRO A 209 -13.15 4.83 3.10
C PRO A 209 -13.11 6.26 3.63
N LYS A 210 -12.74 6.40 4.91
CA LYS A 210 -12.50 7.69 5.59
C LYS A 210 -11.04 8.08 5.55
N THR A 211 -10.16 7.08 5.46
CA THR A 211 -8.72 7.23 5.32
C THR A 211 -8.26 6.46 4.11
N ILE A 212 -7.50 7.12 3.23
CA ILE A 212 -6.84 6.52 2.06
C ILE A 212 -5.34 6.63 2.28
N ALA A 213 -4.70 5.49 2.51
CA ALA A 213 -3.28 5.38 2.85
C ALA A 213 -2.49 4.94 1.60
N THR A 214 -1.79 5.89 0.98
CA THR A 214 -1.07 5.72 -0.28
C THR A 214 0.35 5.23 -0.07
N MET A 215 0.91 4.50 -1.01
CA MET A 215 2.33 4.10 -1.00
C MET A 215 3.26 5.29 -1.15
N HIS A 216 2.87 6.32 -1.92
CA HIS A 216 3.68 7.50 -2.20
C HIS A 216 2.91 8.77 -1.89
N GLY A 217 3.45 9.58 -0.96
CA GLY A 217 2.90 10.88 -0.59
C GLY A 217 1.96 10.88 0.62
N SER A 218 1.09 11.88 0.68
CA SER A 218 0.20 12.13 1.82
C SER A 218 -0.90 11.06 1.95
N THR A 219 -1.18 10.64 3.18
CA THR A 219 -2.43 9.94 3.50
C THR A 219 -3.59 10.93 3.44
N TYR A 220 -4.67 10.57 2.77
CA TYR A 220 -5.88 11.40 2.71
C TYR A 220 -6.88 11.00 3.79
N VAL A 221 -7.44 11.99 4.47
CA VAL A 221 -8.54 11.83 5.43
C VAL A 221 -9.73 12.66 4.96
N GLY A 222 -10.86 12.02 4.69
CA GLY A 222 -12.04 12.71 4.18
C GLY A 222 -13.04 11.79 3.49
N ASP A 223 -13.78 12.32 2.50
CA ASP A 223 -14.70 11.55 1.66
C ASP A 223 -13.96 10.73 0.60
N GLY A 224 -13.47 9.56 1.02
CA GLY A 224 -12.74 8.67 0.13
C GLY A 224 -13.59 8.11 -1.01
N LYS A 225 -14.91 8.00 -0.84
CA LYS A 225 -15.81 7.59 -1.92
C LYS A 225 -15.77 8.60 -3.06
N THR A 226 -15.92 9.87 -2.76
CA THR A 226 -15.85 10.94 -3.75
C THR A 226 -14.45 10.99 -4.38
N ALA A 227 -13.38 10.94 -3.56
CA ALA A 227 -12.00 10.95 -4.07
C ALA A 227 -11.72 9.80 -5.04
N ILE A 228 -12.16 8.56 -4.76
CA ILE A 228 -11.94 7.41 -5.65
C ILE A 228 -12.76 7.54 -6.95
N ASN A 229 -13.97 8.07 -6.89
CA ASN A 229 -14.77 8.32 -8.10
C ASN A 229 -14.13 9.39 -9.00
N GLU A 230 -13.60 10.46 -8.41
CA GLU A 230 -12.85 11.49 -9.12
C GLU A 230 -11.53 10.94 -9.71
N LEU A 231 -10.80 10.12 -8.95
CA LEU A 231 -9.63 9.39 -9.43
C LEU A 231 -9.96 8.54 -10.67
N SER A 232 -11.09 7.82 -10.65
CA SER A 232 -11.55 7.01 -11.78
C SER A 232 -11.75 7.85 -13.04
N GLN A 233 -12.30 9.06 -12.89
CA GLN A 233 -12.46 9.99 -13.99
C GLN A 233 -11.12 10.52 -14.50
N VAL A 234 -10.19 10.86 -13.60
CA VAL A 234 -8.84 11.30 -13.97
C VAL A 234 -8.09 10.22 -14.76
N LEU A 235 -8.12 8.97 -14.30
CA LEU A 235 -7.50 7.86 -15.03
C LEU A 235 -8.07 7.68 -16.42
N LYS A 236 -9.39 7.78 -16.57
CA LYS A 236 -10.05 7.72 -17.86
C LYS A 236 -9.64 8.87 -18.78
N ASP A 237 -9.66 10.10 -18.29
CA ASP A 237 -9.37 11.29 -19.07
C ASP A 237 -7.91 11.37 -19.54
N VAL A 238 -6.97 10.84 -18.74
CA VAL A 238 -5.53 10.93 -19.02
C VAL A 238 -5.02 9.72 -19.81
N LEU A 239 -5.60 8.54 -19.60
CA LEU A 239 -5.08 7.28 -20.15
C LEU A 239 -5.87 6.73 -21.36
N THR A 240 -6.99 7.34 -21.74
CA THR A 240 -7.81 6.91 -22.90
C THR A 240 -8.00 8.03 -23.90
#